data_370e70628d15a77272d332669fc15760
#
_entry.id   370e70628d15a77272d332669fc15760
#
_cell.length_a   1.000
_cell.length_b   1.000
_cell.length_c   1.000
_cell.angle_alpha   90.00
_cell.angle_beta   90.00
_cell.angle_gamma   90.00
#
_symmetry.space_group_name_H-M   'P 1'
#
loop_
_entity.id
_entity.type
_entity.pdbx_description
1 polymer ?
#
loop_
_entity_poly.entity_id
_entity_poly.type
_entity_poly.pdbx_seq_one_letter_code
_entity_poly.pdbx_strand_id
1 'polypeptide(L)'
;LRNELLKLHGIGSETADVLLVYIFERVEFIPDHYTRRLYRKLGYANTENYDKLKRHVELPSNFTNQDANEFHALLDNFGKNYFNGSIEQRYHFLDPYFTNMD
;
A
#
# COMPACT_ATOMS: atom_id res chain seq x y z
N LEU A 1 0.37 -5.65 -19.59
CA LEU A 1 1.61 -6.13 -18.96
C LEU A 1 1.34 -6.77 -17.59
N ARG A 2 0.46 -6.17 -16.79
CA ARG A 2 0.12 -6.74 -15.47
C ARG A 2 -0.43 -8.17 -15.59
N ASN A 3 -1.35 -8.39 -16.51
CA ASN A 3 -1.93 -9.72 -16.70
C ASN A 3 -0.90 -10.74 -17.14
N GLU A 4 0.07 -10.33 -17.93
CA GLU A 4 1.15 -11.20 -18.39
C GLU A 4 2.06 -11.61 -17.24
N LEU A 5 2.38 -10.65 -16.36
CA LEU A 5 3.17 -10.94 -15.16
C LEU A 5 2.45 -11.90 -14.23
N LEU A 6 1.13 -11.72 -14.05
CA LEU A 6 0.34 -12.58 -13.17
C LEU A 6 0.27 -14.03 -13.65
N LYS A 7 0.52 -14.29 -14.93
CA LYS A 7 0.55 -15.66 -15.47
C LYS A 7 1.85 -16.39 -15.15
N LEU A 8 2.89 -15.70 -14.73
CA LEU A 8 4.16 -16.32 -14.40
C LEU A 8 4.09 -17.04 -13.06
N HIS A 9 4.72 -18.20 -12.97
CA HIS A 9 4.76 -18.98 -11.74
C HIS A 9 5.47 -18.17 -10.63
N GLY A 10 4.83 -18.10 -9.47
CA GLY A 10 5.41 -17.41 -8.32
C GLY A 10 5.17 -15.90 -8.28
N ILE A 11 4.45 -15.36 -9.27
CA ILE A 11 4.14 -13.91 -9.31
C ILE A 11 2.68 -13.71 -8.92
N GLY A 12 2.45 -13.19 -7.71
CA GLY A 12 1.13 -12.75 -7.28
C GLY A 12 0.92 -11.27 -7.53
N SER A 13 -0.25 -10.76 -7.11
CA SER A 13 -0.64 -9.37 -7.36
C SER A 13 0.37 -8.35 -6.84
N GLU A 14 0.82 -8.52 -5.60
CA GLU A 14 1.76 -7.56 -5.01
C GLU A 14 3.09 -7.56 -5.75
N THR A 15 3.65 -8.75 -6.03
CA THR A 15 4.92 -8.85 -6.77
C THR A 15 4.78 -8.23 -8.16
N ALA A 16 3.67 -8.48 -8.84
CA ALA A 16 3.43 -7.89 -10.16
C ALA A 16 3.41 -6.36 -10.07
N ASP A 17 2.72 -5.80 -9.09
CA ASP A 17 2.63 -4.35 -8.94
C ASP A 17 3.97 -3.72 -8.54
N VAL A 18 4.74 -4.39 -7.70
CA VAL A 18 6.10 -3.92 -7.34
C VAL A 18 6.98 -3.87 -8.60
N LEU A 19 6.94 -4.91 -9.43
CA LEU A 19 7.69 -4.91 -10.68
C LEU A 19 7.24 -3.80 -11.63
N LEU A 20 5.92 -3.60 -11.73
CA LEU A 20 5.37 -2.56 -12.60
C LEU A 20 5.87 -1.17 -12.21
N VAL A 21 5.88 -0.88 -10.91
CA VAL A 21 6.29 0.44 -10.43
C VAL A 21 7.81 0.62 -10.52
N TYR A 22 8.58 -0.35 -10.03
CA TYR A 22 10.02 -0.16 -9.84
C TYR A 22 10.88 -0.54 -11.04
N ILE A 23 10.38 -1.44 -11.89
CA ILE A 23 11.15 -1.91 -13.04
C ILE A 23 10.57 -1.37 -14.35
N PHE A 24 9.24 -1.40 -14.50
CA PHE A 24 8.57 -1.00 -15.75
C PHE A 24 8.08 0.44 -15.76
N GLU A 25 8.35 1.19 -14.71
CA GLU A 25 8.03 2.62 -14.58
C GLU A 25 6.55 2.94 -14.78
N ARG A 26 5.67 2.04 -14.29
CA ARG A 26 4.22 2.23 -14.34
C ARG A 26 3.70 2.88 -13.06
N VAL A 27 2.44 3.30 -13.10
CA VAL A 27 1.74 3.86 -11.94
C VAL A 27 0.77 2.81 -11.42
N GLU A 28 1.01 2.32 -10.19
CA GLU A 28 0.15 1.35 -9.54
C GLU A 28 0.08 1.64 -8.05
N PHE A 29 -1.08 1.40 -7.46
CA PHE A 29 -1.24 1.37 -6.01
C PHE A 29 -0.82 0.00 -5.50
N ILE A 30 0.01 -0.03 -4.45
CA ILE A 30 0.55 -1.28 -3.88
C ILE A 30 0.04 -1.41 -2.44
N PRO A 31 -1.19 -1.94 -2.24
CA PRO A 31 -1.75 -2.09 -0.89
C PRO A 31 -1.15 -3.28 -0.14
N ASP A 32 0.11 -3.15 0.24
CA ASP A 32 0.80 -4.18 0.99
C ASP A 32 0.22 -4.32 2.40
N HIS A 33 0.81 -5.20 3.21
CA HIS A 33 0.33 -5.50 4.55
C HIS A 33 0.20 -4.24 5.42
N TYR A 34 1.22 -3.39 5.42
CA TYR A 34 1.21 -2.18 6.25
C TYR A 34 0.20 -1.16 5.74
N THR A 35 0.08 -1.03 4.43
CA THR A 35 -0.88 -0.11 3.82
C THR A 35 -2.31 -0.53 4.17
N ARG A 36 -2.61 -1.83 4.07
CA ARG A 36 -3.94 -2.33 4.42
C ARG A 36 -4.25 -2.10 5.89
N ARG A 37 -3.27 -2.30 6.76
CA ARG A 37 -3.45 -2.07 8.19
C ARG A 37 -3.71 -0.59 8.50
N LEU A 38 -2.99 0.30 7.86
CA LEU A 38 -3.19 1.74 8.03
C LEU A 38 -4.59 2.14 7.54
N TYR A 39 -4.99 1.68 6.36
CA TYR A 39 -6.30 2.02 5.82
C TYR A 39 -7.42 1.51 6.72
N ARG A 40 -7.26 0.31 7.30
CA ARG A 40 -8.25 -0.22 8.25
C ARG A 40 -8.37 0.67 9.49
N LYS A 41 -7.25 1.12 10.02
CA LYS A 41 -7.26 2.02 11.18
C LYS A 41 -7.92 3.35 10.87
N LEU A 42 -7.84 3.81 9.64
CA LEU A 42 -8.51 5.03 9.20
C LEU A 42 -10.00 4.83 8.89
N GLY A 43 -10.50 3.61 9.03
CA GLY A 43 -11.92 3.32 8.86
C GLY A 43 -12.33 2.83 7.47
N TYR A 44 -11.38 2.53 6.60
CA TYR A 44 -11.68 2.03 5.26
C TYR A 44 -12.16 0.59 5.32
N ALA A 45 -13.13 0.27 4.44
CA ALA A 45 -13.58 -1.10 4.23
C ALA A 45 -12.68 -1.79 3.22
N ASN A 46 -12.89 -3.10 3.04
CA ASN A 46 -12.20 -3.92 2.02
C ASN A 46 -10.69 -4.00 2.21
N THR A 47 -10.24 -3.98 3.47
CA THR A 47 -8.81 -4.02 3.79
C THR A 47 -8.30 -5.43 4.08
N GLU A 48 -9.15 -6.45 3.98
CA GLU A 48 -8.82 -7.81 4.38
C GLU A 48 -7.89 -8.51 3.40
N ASN A 49 -7.84 -8.10 2.14
CA ASN A 49 -6.86 -8.64 1.22
C ASN A 49 -6.42 -7.59 0.18
N TYR A 50 -5.33 -7.93 -0.50
CA TYR A 50 -4.67 -7.04 -1.44
C TYR A 50 -5.59 -6.60 -2.58
N ASP A 51 -6.21 -7.55 -3.25
CA ASP A 51 -6.99 -7.25 -4.45
C ASP A 51 -8.26 -6.46 -4.13
N LYS A 52 -8.87 -6.72 -2.98
CA LYS A 52 -10.08 -5.99 -2.59
C LYS A 52 -9.77 -4.50 -2.36
N LEU A 53 -8.73 -4.20 -1.60
CA LEU A 53 -8.40 -2.81 -1.35
C LEU A 53 -7.94 -2.12 -2.64
N LYS A 54 -7.16 -2.81 -3.46
CA LYS A 54 -6.69 -2.25 -4.72
C LYS A 54 -7.85 -1.82 -5.62
N ARG A 55 -8.93 -2.59 -5.65
CA ARG A 55 -10.10 -2.26 -6.49
C ARG A 55 -10.86 -1.03 -6.00
N HIS A 56 -10.72 -0.69 -4.73
CA HIS A 56 -11.50 0.38 -4.12
C HIS A 56 -10.74 1.68 -3.89
N VAL A 57 -9.46 1.72 -4.26
CA VAL A 57 -8.64 2.93 -4.12
C VAL A 57 -8.16 3.36 -5.50
N GLU A 58 -8.46 4.61 -5.85
CA GLU A 58 -7.99 5.20 -7.10
C GLU A 58 -6.91 6.22 -6.79
N LEU A 59 -5.78 6.10 -7.48
CA LEU A 59 -4.74 7.13 -7.42
C LEU A 59 -5.18 8.33 -8.25
N PRO A 60 -4.73 9.55 -7.89
CA PRO A 60 -5.01 10.72 -8.71
C PRO A 60 -4.57 10.50 -10.15
N SER A 61 -5.33 11.00 -11.10
CA SER A 61 -5.04 10.80 -12.52
C SER A 61 -3.72 11.41 -12.97
N ASN A 62 -3.22 12.40 -12.22
CA ASN A 62 -1.93 13.06 -12.50
C ASN A 62 -0.75 12.42 -11.77
N PHE A 63 -0.95 11.29 -11.09
CA PHE A 63 0.14 10.58 -10.42
C PHE A 63 1.17 10.14 -11.45
N THR A 64 2.44 10.42 -11.15
CA THR A 64 3.56 9.94 -11.97
C THR A 64 4.12 8.64 -11.38
N ASN A 65 5.01 8.00 -12.13
CA ASN A 65 5.73 6.84 -11.60
C ASN A 65 6.52 7.22 -10.35
N GLN A 66 7.16 8.38 -10.34
CA GLN A 66 7.89 8.86 -9.17
C GLN A 66 6.96 9.00 -7.96
N ASP A 67 5.75 9.54 -8.17
CA ASP A 67 4.76 9.67 -7.10
C ASP A 67 4.37 8.30 -6.55
N ALA A 68 4.17 7.31 -7.43
CA ALA A 68 3.83 5.95 -7.00
C ALA A 68 4.95 5.32 -6.20
N ASN A 69 6.20 5.52 -6.61
CA ASN A 69 7.38 5.07 -5.87
C ASN A 69 7.44 5.66 -4.47
N GLU A 70 7.31 6.99 -4.40
CA GLU A 70 7.40 7.71 -3.13
C GLU A 70 6.24 7.36 -2.20
N PHE A 71 5.05 7.22 -2.74
CA PHE A 71 3.88 6.87 -1.96
C PHE A 71 4.03 5.49 -1.33
N HIS A 72 4.44 4.50 -2.12
CA HIS A 72 4.65 3.16 -1.60
C HIS A 72 5.78 3.13 -0.55
N ALA A 73 6.88 3.80 -0.83
CA ALA A 73 8.01 3.85 0.10
C ALA A 73 7.63 4.52 1.41
N LEU A 74 6.84 5.59 1.34
CA LEU A 74 6.36 6.30 2.52
C LEU A 74 5.47 5.40 3.37
N LEU A 75 4.51 4.73 2.75
CA LEU A 75 3.59 3.84 3.47
C LEU A 75 4.31 2.65 4.07
N ASP A 76 5.27 2.06 3.36
CA ASP A 76 6.05 0.94 3.85
C ASP A 76 6.89 1.36 5.06
N ASN A 77 7.59 2.46 4.94
CA ASN A 77 8.44 2.97 6.01
C ASN A 77 7.64 3.40 7.24
N PHE A 78 6.53 4.10 7.01
CA PHE A 78 5.62 4.50 8.09
C PHE A 78 5.09 3.26 8.81
N GLY A 79 4.63 2.27 8.04
CA GLY A 79 4.05 1.06 8.61
C GLY A 79 5.03 0.29 9.46
N LYS A 80 6.25 0.13 8.97
CA LYS A 80 7.30 -0.57 9.73
C LYS A 80 7.61 0.13 11.04
N ASN A 81 7.67 1.45 11.01
CA ASN A 81 8.01 2.22 12.20
C ASN A 81 6.84 2.34 13.17
N TYR A 82 5.62 2.52 12.66
CA TYR A 82 4.44 2.71 13.50
C TYR A 82 3.98 1.39 14.14
N PHE A 83 3.97 0.31 13.37
CA PHE A 83 3.41 -0.96 13.85
C PHE A 83 4.42 -1.88 14.51
N ASN A 84 5.71 -1.63 14.36
CA ASN A 84 6.76 -2.54 14.82
C ASN A 84 7.68 -1.91 15.87
N GLY A 85 7.17 -1.69 17.08
CA GLY A 85 8.05 -1.44 18.18
C GLY A 85 8.06 -0.03 18.74
N SER A 86 9.21 0.33 19.35
CA SER A 86 9.33 1.51 20.19
C SER A 86 9.19 2.84 19.47
N ILE A 87 9.31 2.82 18.16
CA ILE A 87 9.25 4.05 17.35
C ILE A 87 7.80 4.49 17.09
N GLU A 88 6.86 3.65 17.41
CA GLU A 88 5.43 3.90 17.30
C GLU A 88 5.00 5.21 17.95
N GLN A 89 5.62 5.56 19.03
CA GLN A 89 5.26 6.79 19.77
C GLN A 89 5.47 8.07 18.95
N ARG A 90 6.31 8.03 17.94
CA ARG A 90 6.53 9.18 17.07
C ARG A 90 5.30 9.58 16.26
N TYR A 91 4.36 8.66 16.10
CA TYR A 91 3.22 8.85 15.21
C TYR A 91 1.91 8.97 15.97
N HIS A 92 1.96 9.28 17.26
CA HIS A 92 0.75 9.44 18.07
C HIS A 92 -0.19 10.52 17.55
N PHE A 93 0.32 11.48 16.80
CA PHE A 93 -0.52 12.54 16.26
C PHE A 93 -1.58 12.01 15.29
N LEU A 94 -1.43 10.79 14.78
CA LEU A 94 -2.41 10.16 13.89
C LEU A 94 -3.49 9.40 14.64
N ASP A 95 -3.27 9.09 15.92
CA ASP A 95 -4.20 8.28 16.70
C ASP A 95 -5.63 8.82 16.69
N PRO A 96 -5.87 10.14 16.79
CA PRO A 96 -7.25 10.68 16.77
C PRO A 96 -7.99 10.38 15.46
N TYR A 97 -7.28 10.06 14.40
CA TYR A 97 -7.89 9.78 13.09
C TYR A 97 -8.18 8.30 12.89
N PHE A 98 -7.71 7.45 13.81
CA PHE A 98 -7.93 6.02 13.71
C PHE A 98 -9.30 5.66 14.30
N THR A 99 -10.09 4.97 13.51
CA THR A 99 -11.43 4.54 13.91
C THR A 99 -11.52 3.05 14.19
N ASN A 100 -10.43 2.32 13.96
CA ASN A 100 -10.40 0.87 14.08
C ASN A 100 -9.19 0.45 14.92
N MET A 101 -9.46 -0.34 15.95
CA MET A 101 -8.47 -0.72 16.95
C MET A 101 -7.85 -2.10 16.68
N ASP A 102 -7.58 -2.45 15.47
CA ASP A 102 -7.10 -3.79 15.12
C ASP A 102 -5.86 -4.29 15.89
#